data_f1dda9d1d84d3d1cecba923e169b831c
#
_entry.id   f1dda9d1d84d3d1cecba923e169b831c
#
_cell.length_a   1.000
_cell.length_b   1.000
_cell.length_c   1.000
_cell.angle_alpha   90.00
_cell.angle_beta   90.00
_cell.angle_gamma   90.00
#
_symmetry.space_group_name_H-M   'P 1'
#
loop_
_entity.id
_entity.type
_entity.pdbx_description
1 polymer ?
#
loop_
_entity_poly.entity_id
_entity_poly.type
_entity_poly.pdbx_seq_one_letter_code
_entity_poly.pdbx_strand_id
1 'polypeptide(L)'
;MTELRWNPEVCAACETVDCLEKCQYVRYSPEQARGERDRLIRGEETAILTDCVTCYACEEYCPHQNHPFYLIVERQEELGIHPVPKPIEKSQVLMMGPKGRIVPEAVRAPVINLCYFPMMKGAIRGRLLGDASVIVGSDIFCNLMFLHFARNSTIRERLPLMMRNIMTHYLTPAGVDELVCYHDECYGTYTSWAPAFGIDVPFRPVHLFDFLNRRLEAHAGEIKPLGLKAAYQRPCSNRLCPETDALVDAIFEKIGVERTEREFDHGHALCCGGVMEAQQRFDLAESNRERNIADMKASGATVAAFNCPFCFFTLAEKAAQAGLMPVMMSDLCHMALGD
;
A
#
# COMPACT_ATOMS: atom_id res chain seq x y z
N MET A 1 -17.12 9.21 -3.46
CA MET A 1 -15.78 9.16 -4.09
C MET A 1 -14.95 10.22 -3.40
N THR A 2 -13.84 9.83 -2.83
CA THR A 2 -12.93 10.74 -2.14
C THR A 2 -12.09 11.44 -3.21
N GLU A 3 -12.30 12.74 -3.41
CA GLU A 3 -11.39 13.51 -4.26
C GLU A 3 -10.06 13.62 -3.54
N LEU A 4 -9.00 13.03 -4.08
CA LEU A 4 -7.64 13.14 -3.53
C LEU A 4 -6.99 14.52 -3.83
N ARG A 5 -7.80 15.52 -4.11
CA ARG A 5 -7.39 16.90 -4.33
C ARG A 5 -7.56 17.70 -3.07
N TRP A 6 -6.52 18.40 -2.66
CA TRP A 6 -6.59 19.29 -1.53
C TRP A 6 -7.30 20.61 -1.88
N ASN A 7 -7.95 21.18 -0.88
CA ASN A 7 -8.58 22.49 -0.97
C ASN A 7 -7.78 23.50 -0.12
N PRO A 8 -7.21 24.56 -0.74
CA PRO A 8 -6.38 25.55 -0.03
C PRO A 8 -7.16 26.29 1.05
N GLU A 9 -8.46 26.57 0.85
CA GLU A 9 -9.27 27.29 1.83
C GLU A 9 -9.50 26.46 3.10
N VAL A 10 -9.79 25.17 2.95
CA VAL A 10 -9.93 24.22 4.07
C VAL A 10 -8.60 24.10 4.82
N CYS A 11 -7.50 23.97 4.09
CA CYS A 11 -6.18 23.89 4.70
C CYS A 11 -5.80 25.17 5.43
N ALA A 12 -6.05 26.35 4.85
CA ALA A 12 -5.78 27.64 5.48
C ALA A 12 -6.63 27.89 6.74
N ALA A 13 -7.87 27.40 6.77
CA ALA A 13 -8.76 27.51 7.93
C ALA A 13 -8.46 26.46 9.04
N CYS A 14 -7.57 25.51 8.79
CA CYS A 14 -7.25 24.45 9.76
C CYS A 14 -6.50 25.02 10.97
N GLU A 15 -7.03 24.79 12.17
CA GLU A 15 -6.46 25.31 13.43
C GLU A 15 -5.36 24.40 13.99
N THR A 16 -5.45 23.08 13.77
CA THR A 16 -4.63 22.10 14.47
C THR A 16 -3.33 21.73 13.75
N VAL A 17 -3.30 21.71 12.40
CA VAL A 17 -2.17 21.22 11.58
C VAL A 17 -1.66 19.82 11.96
N ASP A 18 -2.53 18.98 12.49
CA ASP A 18 -2.23 17.63 13.00
C ASP A 18 -1.47 16.75 11.99
N CYS A 19 -1.72 16.95 10.70
CA CYS A 19 -1.04 16.22 9.62
C CYS A 19 0.50 16.39 9.63
N LEU A 20 1.00 17.51 10.13
CA LEU A 20 2.44 17.81 10.26
C LEU A 20 2.93 17.63 11.69
N GLU A 21 2.15 18.03 12.70
CA GLU A 21 2.52 17.92 14.12
C GLU A 21 2.63 16.45 14.56
N LYS A 22 1.72 15.58 14.09
CA LYS A 22 1.71 14.15 14.42
C LYS A 22 2.60 13.30 13.50
N CYS A 23 3.37 13.93 12.61
CA CYS A 23 4.27 13.19 11.72
C CYS A 23 5.28 12.38 12.54
N GLN A 24 5.35 11.08 12.29
CA GLN A 24 6.20 10.15 13.04
C GLN A 24 7.69 10.24 12.66
N TYR A 25 8.02 10.95 11.58
CA TYR A 25 9.36 11.00 10.99
C TYR A 25 9.98 12.39 11.00
N VAL A 26 9.14 13.41 10.91
CA VAL A 26 9.57 14.83 10.99
C VAL A 26 8.92 15.43 12.22
N ARG A 27 9.73 16.08 13.05
CA ARG A 27 9.24 16.68 14.30
C ARG A 27 9.21 18.20 14.14
N TYR A 28 8.01 18.73 13.97
CA TYR A 28 7.77 20.16 13.97
C TYR A 28 7.11 20.60 15.27
N SER A 29 7.50 21.79 15.77
CA SER A 29 6.65 22.49 16.75
C SER A 29 5.36 22.96 16.08
N PRO A 30 4.28 23.26 16.84
CA PRO A 30 3.04 23.79 16.27
C PRO A 30 3.23 25.04 15.39
N GLU A 31 4.16 25.91 15.77
CA GLU A 31 4.50 27.11 14.99
C GLU A 31 5.20 26.76 13.66
N GLN A 32 6.18 25.85 13.71
CA GLN A 32 6.86 25.36 12.51
C GLN A 32 5.87 24.67 11.56
N ALA A 33 5.00 23.78 12.09
CA ALA A 33 4.00 23.09 11.31
C ALA A 33 3.04 24.04 10.57
N ARG A 34 2.59 25.12 11.24
CA ARG A 34 1.80 26.17 10.59
C ARG A 34 2.59 26.90 9.50
N GLY A 35 3.83 27.24 9.77
CA GLY A 35 4.71 27.88 8.78
C GLY A 35 4.91 26.99 7.52
N GLU A 36 5.14 25.69 7.71
CA GLU A 36 5.26 24.72 6.62
C GLU A 36 3.97 24.62 5.81
N ARG A 37 2.80 24.49 6.47
CA ARG A 37 1.49 24.49 5.83
C ARG A 37 1.26 25.73 4.97
N ASP A 38 1.54 26.91 5.52
CA ASP A 38 1.27 28.17 4.84
C ASP A 38 2.14 28.34 3.59
N ARG A 39 3.39 27.86 3.63
CA ARG A 39 4.27 27.82 2.45
C ARG A 39 3.77 26.80 1.41
N LEU A 40 3.36 25.61 1.84
CA LEU A 40 2.77 24.61 0.94
C LEU A 40 1.55 25.16 0.19
N ILE A 41 0.66 25.90 0.90
CA ILE A 41 -0.52 26.54 0.30
C ILE A 41 -0.09 27.56 -0.76
N ARG A 42 0.96 28.35 -0.51
CA ARG A 42 1.46 29.36 -1.47
C ARG A 42 2.31 28.77 -2.59
N GLY A 43 2.58 27.46 -2.58
CA GLY A 43 3.45 26.82 -3.57
C GLY A 43 4.93 27.16 -3.43
N GLU A 44 5.37 27.53 -2.23
CA GLU A 44 6.77 27.89 -1.91
C GLU A 44 7.57 26.64 -1.52
N GLU A 45 8.89 26.70 -1.75
CA GLU A 45 9.80 25.69 -1.21
C GLU A 45 9.76 25.70 0.32
N THR A 46 9.69 24.51 0.91
CA THR A 46 9.61 24.36 2.36
C THR A 46 10.22 23.02 2.80
N ALA A 47 10.65 22.94 4.08
CA ALA A 47 11.42 21.80 4.58
C ALA A 47 10.68 20.47 4.44
N ILE A 48 9.35 20.44 4.62
CA ILE A 48 8.59 19.19 4.48
C ILE A 48 8.72 18.56 3.10
N LEU A 49 8.98 19.32 2.04
CA LEU A 49 9.15 18.78 0.70
C LEU A 49 10.41 17.93 0.56
N THR A 50 11.45 18.22 1.36
CA THR A 50 12.67 17.41 1.42
C THR A 50 12.65 16.37 2.52
N ASP A 51 11.95 16.65 3.63
CA ASP A 51 11.96 15.81 4.83
C ASP A 51 10.92 14.69 4.78
N CYS A 52 9.90 14.81 3.95
CA CYS A 52 8.84 13.83 3.82
C CYS A 52 9.37 12.47 3.35
N VAL A 53 9.02 11.41 4.08
CA VAL A 53 9.34 10.01 3.73
C VAL A 53 8.25 9.35 2.89
N THR A 54 7.26 10.11 2.45
CA THR A 54 6.16 9.67 1.58
C THR A 54 5.38 8.45 2.11
N CYS A 55 5.14 8.39 3.40
CA CYS A 55 4.48 7.24 4.07
C CYS A 55 2.95 7.32 4.13
N TYR A 56 2.31 8.33 3.56
CA TYR A 56 0.88 8.62 3.58
C TYR A 56 0.26 8.89 4.97
N ALA A 57 0.99 8.79 6.08
CA ALA A 57 0.41 8.87 7.42
C ALA A 57 -0.36 10.18 7.70
N CYS A 58 0.03 11.28 7.07
CA CYS A 58 -0.66 12.56 7.20
C CYS A 58 -2.11 12.54 6.67
N GLU A 59 -2.48 11.59 5.82
CA GLU A 59 -3.86 11.37 5.40
C GLU A 59 -4.76 10.98 6.60
N GLU A 60 -4.25 10.13 7.50
CA GLU A 60 -4.98 9.71 8.71
C GLU A 60 -5.08 10.84 9.75
N TYR A 61 -4.08 11.72 9.79
CA TYR A 61 -4.01 12.78 10.80
C TYR A 61 -4.72 14.06 10.39
N CYS A 62 -5.13 14.19 9.15
CA CYS A 62 -5.86 15.36 8.67
C CYS A 62 -7.31 15.35 9.17
N PRO A 63 -7.73 16.24 10.11
CA PRO A 63 -9.08 16.22 10.65
C PRO A 63 -10.16 16.60 9.61
N HIS A 64 -9.74 17.18 8.50
CA HIS A 64 -10.61 17.61 7.41
C HIS A 64 -10.58 16.67 6.20
N GLN A 65 -9.79 15.59 6.24
CA GLN A 65 -9.55 14.70 5.10
C GLN A 65 -9.20 15.47 3.81
N ASN A 66 -8.36 16.49 3.96
CA ASN A 66 -7.99 17.42 2.88
C ASN A 66 -6.70 17.03 2.14
N HIS A 67 -6.32 15.75 2.22
CA HIS A 67 -5.28 15.11 1.41
C HIS A 67 -3.89 15.77 1.44
N PRO A 68 -3.29 16.00 2.63
CA PRO A 68 -2.00 16.67 2.77
C PRO A 68 -0.84 15.91 2.10
N PHE A 69 -0.90 14.59 2.03
CA PHE A 69 0.11 13.79 1.32
C PHE A 69 0.15 14.12 -0.17
N TYR A 70 -1.03 14.21 -0.81
CA TYR A 70 -1.10 14.51 -2.24
C TYR A 70 -0.67 15.95 -2.53
N LEU A 71 -0.97 16.90 -1.65
CA LEU A 71 -0.43 18.25 -1.73
C LEU A 71 1.09 18.24 -1.73
N ILE A 72 1.72 17.53 -0.78
CA ILE A 72 3.18 17.44 -0.68
C ILE A 72 3.78 16.88 -1.97
N VAL A 73 3.23 15.76 -2.48
CA VAL A 73 3.72 15.12 -3.71
C VAL A 73 3.54 16.02 -4.94
N GLU A 74 2.43 16.74 -5.06
CA GLU A 74 2.21 17.71 -6.15
C GLU A 74 3.23 18.84 -6.09
N ARG A 75 3.46 19.43 -4.91
CA ARG A 75 4.47 20.48 -4.74
C ARG A 75 5.89 19.99 -5.01
N GLN A 76 6.22 18.78 -4.58
CA GLN A 76 7.51 18.14 -4.90
C GLN A 76 7.71 18.03 -6.43
N GLU A 77 6.70 17.55 -7.15
CA GLU A 77 6.77 17.41 -8.61
C GLU A 77 6.83 18.78 -9.32
N GLU A 78 5.99 19.75 -8.94
CA GLU A 78 5.93 21.10 -9.50
C GLU A 78 7.26 21.87 -9.34
N LEU A 79 7.86 21.77 -8.16
CA LEU A 79 9.10 22.45 -7.83
C LEU A 79 10.37 21.66 -8.23
N GLY A 80 10.20 20.44 -8.75
CA GLY A 80 11.31 19.55 -9.11
C GLY A 80 12.13 19.07 -7.92
N ILE A 81 11.52 19.03 -6.73
CA ILE A 81 12.11 18.49 -5.51
C ILE A 81 11.82 16.98 -5.48
N HIS A 82 12.86 16.17 -5.71
CA HIS A 82 12.71 14.74 -5.79
C HIS A 82 13.08 14.09 -4.44
N PRO A 83 12.17 13.37 -3.78
CA PRO A 83 12.48 12.67 -2.53
C PRO A 83 13.49 11.54 -2.72
N VAL A 84 13.59 11.00 -3.94
CA VAL A 84 14.57 9.97 -4.33
C VAL A 84 15.59 10.57 -5.28
N PRO A 85 16.91 10.25 -5.16
CA PRO A 85 17.94 10.76 -6.07
C PRO A 85 17.61 10.49 -7.54
N LYS A 86 17.77 11.48 -8.41
CA LYS A 86 17.45 11.43 -9.85
C LYS A 86 17.97 10.20 -10.59
N PRO A 87 19.20 9.68 -10.35
CA PRO A 87 19.66 8.45 -11.03
C PRO A 87 18.84 7.23 -10.63
N ILE A 88 18.46 7.10 -9.36
CA ILE A 88 17.63 5.99 -8.84
C ILE A 88 16.23 6.11 -9.43
N GLU A 89 15.62 7.30 -9.37
CA GLU A 89 14.30 7.57 -9.96
C GLU A 89 14.26 7.18 -11.44
N LYS A 90 15.20 7.69 -12.25
CA LYS A 90 15.27 7.37 -13.68
C LYS A 90 15.42 5.87 -13.95
N SER A 91 16.26 5.20 -13.17
CA SER A 91 16.45 3.76 -13.27
C SER A 91 15.15 3.00 -12.99
N GLN A 92 14.44 3.35 -11.92
CA GLN A 92 13.18 2.71 -11.54
C GLN A 92 12.08 2.97 -12.56
N VAL A 93 11.93 4.22 -13.03
CA VAL A 93 10.94 4.59 -14.05
C VAL A 93 11.19 3.79 -15.34
N LEU A 94 12.44 3.60 -15.76
CA LEU A 94 12.79 2.82 -16.93
C LEU A 94 12.58 1.31 -16.70
N MET A 95 13.05 0.79 -15.58
CA MET A 95 12.98 -0.64 -15.25
C MET A 95 11.54 -1.14 -15.14
N MET A 96 10.68 -0.37 -14.48
CA MET A 96 9.26 -0.70 -14.24
C MET A 96 8.34 -0.19 -15.36
N GLY A 97 8.87 0.48 -16.38
CA GLY A 97 8.09 0.92 -17.51
C GLY A 97 7.58 -0.23 -18.37
N PRO A 98 6.52 0.02 -19.16
CA PRO A 98 5.97 -0.97 -20.08
C PRO A 98 7.02 -1.43 -21.08
N LYS A 99 7.04 -2.71 -21.39
CA LYS A 99 7.97 -3.33 -22.36
C LYS A 99 7.33 -3.51 -23.74
N GLY A 100 6.00 -3.38 -23.82
CA GLY A 100 5.25 -3.53 -25.07
C GLY A 100 5.28 -4.95 -25.64
N ARG A 101 5.60 -5.94 -24.82
CA ARG A 101 5.67 -7.36 -25.21
C ARG A 101 4.83 -8.19 -24.24
N ILE A 102 3.51 -8.12 -24.42
CA ILE A 102 2.61 -9.00 -23.67
C ILE A 102 2.45 -10.28 -24.48
N VAL A 103 2.85 -11.39 -23.88
CA VAL A 103 2.50 -12.74 -24.34
C VAL A 103 1.45 -13.26 -23.36
N PRO A 104 0.16 -13.05 -23.65
CA PRO A 104 -0.88 -13.39 -22.71
C PRO A 104 -1.03 -14.91 -22.61
N GLU A 105 -1.03 -15.41 -21.38
CA GLU A 105 -1.54 -16.74 -21.09
C GLU A 105 -3.06 -16.66 -20.99
N ALA A 106 -3.77 -17.69 -21.44
CA ALA A 106 -5.21 -17.76 -21.31
C ALA A 106 -5.59 -17.77 -19.82
N VAL A 107 -6.44 -16.84 -19.41
CA VAL A 107 -6.93 -16.75 -18.03
C VAL A 107 -8.40 -17.16 -17.94
N ARG A 108 -8.81 -17.58 -16.75
CA ARG A 108 -10.20 -17.84 -16.38
C ARG A 108 -10.46 -17.24 -15.00
N ALA A 109 -11.72 -16.94 -14.71
CA ALA A 109 -12.09 -16.44 -13.38
C ALA A 109 -11.79 -17.50 -12.29
N PRO A 110 -11.39 -17.04 -11.10
CA PRO A 110 -11.03 -15.67 -10.74
C PRO A 110 -9.65 -15.27 -11.29
N VAL A 111 -9.43 -13.97 -11.57
CA VAL A 111 -8.17 -13.45 -12.05
C VAL A 111 -7.51 -12.60 -10.96
N ILE A 112 -6.32 -13.00 -10.52
CA ILE A 112 -5.54 -12.30 -9.49
C ILE A 112 -4.40 -11.52 -10.15
N ASN A 113 -4.35 -10.22 -9.89
CA ASN A 113 -3.26 -9.35 -10.32
C ASN A 113 -2.17 -9.27 -9.25
N LEU A 114 -1.01 -9.87 -9.53
CA LEU A 114 0.19 -9.77 -8.71
C LEU A 114 1.03 -8.52 -9.03
N CYS A 115 0.53 -7.66 -9.93
CA CYS A 115 1.18 -6.41 -10.31
C CYS A 115 2.62 -6.62 -10.81
N TYR A 116 3.62 -6.18 -10.03
CA TYR A 116 5.05 -6.30 -10.36
C TYR A 116 5.78 -7.38 -9.51
N PHE A 117 5.04 -8.30 -8.89
CA PHE A 117 5.59 -9.28 -7.95
C PHE A 117 5.50 -10.73 -8.43
N PRO A 118 6.27 -11.16 -9.46
CA PRO A 118 6.20 -12.53 -9.97
C PRO A 118 6.60 -13.58 -8.91
N MET A 119 7.40 -13.20 -7.90
CA MET A 119 7.80 -14.07 -6.80
C MET A 119 6.62 -14.48 -5.92
N MET A 120 5.50 -13.77 -5.96
CA MET A 120 4.29 -14.09 -5.20
C MET A 120 3.42 -15.16 -5.87
N LYS A 121 3.78 -15.66 -7.06
CA LYS A 121 3.03 -16.74 -7.73
C LYS A 121 2.86 -17.97 -6.84
N GLY A 122 3.85 -18.29 -6.01
CA GLY A 122 3.80 -19.41 -5.07
C GLY A 122 2.74 -19.27 -3.95
N ALA A 123 2.26 -18.06 -3.69
CA ALA A 123 1.17 -17.82 -2.73
C ALA A 123 -0.22 -18.16 -3.32
N ILE A 124 -0.33 -18.28 -4.65
CA ILE A 124 -1.59 -18.62 -5.34
C ILE A 124 -1.68 -20.13 -5.48
N ARG A 125 -2.13 -20.76 -4.41
CA ARG A 125 -2.21 -22.23 -4.28
C ARG A 125 -3.38 -22.65 -3.38
N GLY A 126 -3.50 -23.96 -3.14
CA GLY A 126 -4.44 -24.54 -2.19
C GLY A 126 -5.91 -24.31 -2.54
N ARG A 127 -6.78 -24.58 -1.59
CA ARG A 127 -8.24 -24.47 -1.75
C ARG A 127 -8.75 -23.04 -1.90
N LEU A 128 -8.03 -22.06 -1.36
CA LEU A 128 -8.46 -20.66 -1.41
C LEU A 128 -8.13 -19.98 -2.73
N LEU A 129 -6.96 -20.23 -3.28
CA LEU A 129 -6.42 -19.45 -4.40
C LEU A 129 -5.97 -20.29 -5.60
N GLY A 130 -5.87 -21.63 -5.46
CA GLY A 130 -5.28 -22.51 -6.49
C GLY A 130 -6.07 -22.65 -7.78
N ASP A 131 -7.34 -22.26 -7.80
CA ASP A 131 -8.18 -22.21 -9.01
C ASP A 131 -8.05 -20.88 -9.77
N ALA A 132 -7.38 -19.88 -9.20
CA ALA A 132 -7.24 -18.56 -9.82
C ALA A 132 -6.18 -18.54 -10.91
N SER A 133 -6.48 -17.77 -11.96
CA SER A 133 -5.48 -17.36 -12.94
C SER A 133 -4.69 -16.16 -12.43
N VAL A 134 -3.42 -16.08 -12.78
CA VAL A 134 -2.52 -15.02 -12.31
C VAL A 134 -2.05 -14.15 -13.47
N ILE A 135 -2.14 -12.85 -13.32
CA ILE A 135 -1.50 -11.88 -14.21
C ILE A 135 -0.43 -11.09 -13.47
N VAL A 136 0.70 -10.84 -14.14
CA VAL A 136 1.86 -10.14 -13.54
C VAL A 136 2.76 -9.55 -14.62
N GLY A 137 3.36 -8.41 -14.35
CA GLY A 137 4.38 -7.83 -15.20
C GLY A 137 4.32 -6.31 -15.32
N SER A 138 5.35 -5.73 -15.94
CA SER A 138 5.49 -4.29 -16.10
C SER A 138 4.41 -3.66 -17.00
N ASP A 139 3.86 -4.41 -17.94
CA ASP A 139 2.84 -3.93 -18.87
C ASP A 139 1.42 -3.86 -18.28
N ILE A 140 1.25 -4.32 -17.01
CA ILE A 140 0.01 -4.24 -16.25
C ILE A 140 0.23 -3.64 -14.85
N PHE A 141 1.39 -3.02 -14.63
CA PHE A 141 1.79 -2.43 -13.36
C PHE A 141 0.95 -1.18 -13.02
N CYS A 142 0.40 -1.08 -11.80
CA CYS A 142 -0.45 0.04 -11.38
C CYS A 142 0.27 1.39 -11.32
N ASN A 143 1.59 1.39 -11.22
CA ASN A 143 2.48 2.55 -11.14
C ASN A 143 2.34 3.42 -9.87
N LEU A 144 1.48 3.09 -8.91
CA LEU A 144 1.22 3.96 -7.76
C LEU A 144 2.47 4.24 -6.92
N MET A 145 3.42 3.31 -6.85
CA MET A 145 4.68 3.53 -6.13
C MET A 145 5.44 4.78 -6.61
N PHE A 146 5.15 5.29 -7.80
CA PHE A 146 5.77 6.54 -8.27
C PHE A 146 5.30 7.79 -7.52
N LEU A 147 4.27 7.71 -6.68
CA LEU A 147 3.98 8.74 -5.68
C LEU A 147 5.14 8.93 -4.69
N HIS A 148 5.84 7.84 -4.33
CA HIS A 148 7.02 7.90 -3.49
C HIS A 148 8.23 8.60 -4.14
N PHE A 149 8.16 8.83 -5.44
CA PHE A 149 9.18 9.51 -6.23
C PHE A 149 8.74 10.91 -6.69
N ALA A 150 7.60 11.38 -6.19
CA ALA A 150 6.96 12.61 -6.65
C ALA A 150 6.76 12.63 -8.19
N ARG A 151 6.25 11.51 -8.74
CA ARG A 151 6.02 11.31 -10.18
C ARG A 151 4.56 11.01 -10.49
N ASN A 152 3.68 11.87 -10.01
CA ASN A 152 2.24 11.79 -10.21
C ASN A 152 1.87 11.81 -11.71
N SER A 153 2.57 12.64 -12.49
CA SER A 153 2.44 12.69 -13.96
C SER A 153 2.71 11.35 -14.63
N THR A 154 3.72 10.60 -14.17
CA THR A 154 4.06 9.27 -14.71
C THR A 154 2.91 8.27 -14.51
N ILE A 155 2.23 8.33 -13.37
CA ILE A 155 1.08 7.46 -13.10
C ILE A 155 -0.06 7.82 -14.05
N ARG A 156 -0.41 9.12 -14.14
CA ARG A 156 -1.48 9.61 -15.03
C ARG A 156 -1.25 9.24 -16.50
N GLU A 157 -0.01 9.29 -16.96
CA GLU A 157 0.36 8.94 -18.33
C GLU A 157 0.23 7.44 -18.59
N ARG A 158 0.69 6.59 -17.66
CA ARG A 158 0.83 5.15 -17.89
C ARG A 158 -0.41 4.34 -17.54
N LEU A 159 -1.13 4.71 -16.49
CA LEU A 159 -2.23 3.92 -15.93
C LEU A 159 -3.32 3.57 -16.98
N PRO A 160 -3.77 4.49 -17.86
CA PRO A 160 -4.77 4.14 -18.88
C PRO A 160 -4.29 3.05 -19.85
N LEU A 161 -3.00 3.04 -20.20
CA LEU A 161 -2.42 1.98 -21.03
C LEU A 161 -2.37 0.65 -20.28
N MET A 162 -1.97 0.65 -19.00
CA MET A 162 -1.91 -0.56 -18.17
C MET A 162 -3.29 -1.20 -18.01
N MET A 163 -4.31 -0.41 -17.72
CA MET A 163 -5.69 -0.90 -17.61
C MET A 163 -6.22 -1.44 -18.93
N ARG A 164 -5.91 -0.76 -20.06
CA ARG A 164 -6.24 -1.26 -21.40
C ARG A 164 -5.57 -2.61 -21.67
N ASN A 165 -4.31 -2.77 -21.29
CA ASN A 165 -3.60 -4.03 -21.42
C ASN A 165 -4.25 -5.15 -20.61
N ILE A 166 -4.65 -4.87 -19.37
CA ILE A 166 -5.40 -5.82 -18.53
C ILE A 166 -6.68 -6.26 -19.23
N MET A 167 -7.46 -5.31 -19.73
CA MET A 167 -8.71 -5.62 -20.45
C MET A 167 -8.45 -6.41 -21.72
N THR A 168 -7.62 -5.88 -22.62
CA THR A 168 -7.44 -6.41 -23.97
C THR A 168 -6.81 -7.79 -23.98
N HIS A 169 -5.84 -8.03 -23.10
CA HIS A 169 -5.04 -9.25 -23.16
C HIS A 169 -5.51 -10.33 -22.19
N TYR A 170 -6.29 -9.97 -21.16
CA TYR A 170 -6.67 -10.92 -20.11
C TYR A 170 -8.18 -10.96 -19.86
N LEU A 171 -8.80 -9.89 -19.40
CA LEU A 171 -10.18 -9.95 -18.90
C LEU A 171 -11.20 -10.12 -20.05
N THR A 172 -11.11 -9.32 -21.12
CA THR A 172 -12.06 -9.41 -22.25
C THR A 172 -12.02 -10.76 -22.95
N PRO A 173 -10.86 -11.37 -23.27
CA PRO A 173 -10.81 -12.70 -23.86
C PRO A 173 -11.37 -13.79 -22.94
N ALA A 174 -11.31 -13.62 -21.64
CA ALA A 174 -11.85 -14.54 -20.65
C ALA A 174 -13.35 -14.34 -20.34
N GLY A 175 -13.95 -13.27 -20.86
CA GLY A 175 -15.33 -12.88 -20.51
C GLY A 175 -15.52 -12.50 -19.05
N VAL A 176 -14.46 -11.90 -18.42
CA VAL A 176 -14.40 -11.55 -17.00
C VAL A 176 -14.32 -10.04 -16.86
N ASP A 177 -14.99 -9.48 -15.89
CA ASP A 177 -14.96 -8.06 -15.54
C ASP A 177 -14.38 -7.77 -14.16
N GLU A 178 -14.14 -8.81 -13.35
CA GLU A 178 -13.57 -8.71 -12.01
C GLU A 178 -12.07 -8.95 -12.02
N LEU A 179 -11.33 -8.09 -11.30
CA LEU A 179 -9.90 -8.22 -11.09
C LEU A 179 -9.59 -8.21 -9.60
N VAL A 180 -9.07 -9.32 -9.06
CA VAL A 180 -8.62 -9.39 -7.68
C VAL A 180 -7.25 -8.73 -7.57
N CYS A 181 -7.16 -7.66 -6.81
CA CYS A 181 -5.94 -6.93 -6.50
C CYS A 181 -5.25 -7.58 -5.30
N TYR A 182 -4.05 -8.14 -5.51
CA TYR A 182 -3.33 -8.88 -4.47
C TYR A 182 -2.94 -7.99 -3.28
N HIS A 183 -2.67 -6.70 -3.50
CA HIS A 183 -2.29 -5.79 -2.43
C HIS A 183 -2.97 -4.42 -2.57
N ASP A 184 -2.97 -3.67 -1.47
CA ASP A 184 -3.66 -2.39 -1.28
C ASP A 184 -3.31 -1.35 -2.34
N GLU A 185 -2.05 -1.31 -2.79
CA GLU A 185 -1.59 -0.33 -3.76
C GLU A 185 -2.35 -0.43 -5.10
N CYS A 186 -2.55 -1.65 -5.62
CA CYS A 186 -3.35 -1.85 -6.83
C CYS A 186 -4.81 -1.51 -6.61
N TYR A 187 -5.38 -1.98 -5.50
CA TYR A 187 -6.78 -1.74 -5.18
C TYR A 187 -7.05 -0.24 -5.01
N GLY A 188 -6.26 0.45 -4.19
CA GLY A 188 -6.38 1.88 -3.97
C GLY A 188 -6.12 2.72 -5.24
N THR A 189 -5.25 2.23 -6.15
CA THR A 189 -5.07 2.88 -7.46
C THR A 189 -6.38 2.90 -8.24
N TYR A 190 -7.08 1.78 -8.30
CA TYR A 190 -8.29 1.65 -9.13
C TYR A 190 -9.56 2.20 -8.44
N THR A 191 -9.65 2.14 -7.12
CA THR A 191 -10.87 2.58 -6.39
C THR A 191 -10.84 4.03 -5.95
N SER A 192 -9.65 4.60 -5.71
CA SER A 192 -9.49 5.94 -5.15
C SER A 192 -8.69 6.87 -6.05
N TRP A 193 -7.45 6.50 -6.39
CA TRP A 193 -6.55 7.39 -7.10
C TRP A 193 -7.02 7.70 -8.54
N ALA A 194 -7.31 6.67 -9.34
CA ALA A 194 -7.71 6.85 -10.74
C ALA A 194 -9.02 7.67 -10.87
N PRO A 195 -10.09 7.36 -10.12
CA PRO A 195 -11.31 8.16 -10.15
C PRO A 195 -11.10 9.63 -9.74
N ALA A 196 -10.25 9.89 -8.75
CA ALA A 196 -9.95 11.26 -8.30
C ALA A 196 -9.28 12.11 -9.38
N PHE A 197 -8.55 11.48 -10.31
CA PHE A 197 -7.93 12.15 -11.46
C PHE A 197 -8.76 12.02 -12.75
N GLY A 198 -10.02 11.59 -12.65
CA GLY A 198 -10.93 11.48 -13.80
C GLY A 198 -10.54 10.37 -14.79
N ILE A 199 -9.85 9.34 -14.30
CA ILE A 199 -9.44 8.19 -15.10
C ILE A 199 -10.44 7.06 -14.87
N ASP A 200 -11.16 6.67 -15.91
CA ASP A 200 -12.14 5.58 -15.85
C ASP A 200 -11.45 4.23 -15.69
N VAL A 201 -11.95 3.42 -14.77
CA VAL A 201 -11.48 2.05 -14.52
C VAL A 201 -12.44 1.08 -15.21
N PRO A 202 -11.97 0.33 -16.23
CA PRO A 202 -12.86 -0.45 -17.11
C PRO A 202 -13.20 -1.86 -16.57
N PHE A 203 -12.84 -2.17 -15.35
CA PHE A 203 -13.11 -3.45 -14.67
C PHE A 203 -13.52 -3.20 -13.22
N ARG A 204 -14.03 -4.23 -12.56
CA ARG A 204 -14.41 -4.18 -11.14
C ARG A 204 -13.22 -4.67 -10.28
N PRO A 205 -12.50 -3.78 -9.58
CA PRO A 205 -11.44 -4.20 -8.67
C PRO A 205 -12.02 -4.82 -7.40
N VAL A 206 -11.40 -5.91 -6.93
CA VAL A 206 -11.72 -6.57 -5.67
C VAL A 206 -10.44 -6.65 -4.83
N HIS A 207 -10.51 -6.28 -3.56
CA HIS A 207 -9.37 -6.42 -2.66
C HIS A 207 -9.13 -7.89 -2.32
N LEU A 208 -7.85 -8.30 -2.20
CA LEU A 208 -7.52 -9.68 -1.81
C LEU A 208 -8.23 -10.11 -0.53
N PHE A 209 -8.34 -9.22 0.46
CA PHE A 209 -8.98 -9.56 1.73
C PHE A 209 -10.48 -9.81 1.60
N ASP A 210 -11.19 -9.06 0.76
CA ASP A 210 -12.59 -9.36 0.47
C ASP A 210 -12.72 -10.73 -0.23
N PHE A 211 -11.84 -11.00 -1.19
CA PHE A 211 -11.80 -12.29 -1.87
C PHE A 211 -11.50 -13.44 -0.90
N LEU A 212 -10.49 -13.31 -0.02
CA LEU A 212 -10.16 -14.32 0.99
C LEU A 212 -11.29 -14.51 2.00
N ASN A 213 -11.95 -13.45 2.46
CA ASN A 213 -13.08 -13.55 3.38
C ASN A 213 -14.22 -14.38 2.79
N ARG A 214 -14.59 -14.13 1.52
CA ARG A 214 -15.61 -14.92 0.81
C ARG A 214 -15.20 -16.39 0.65
N ARG A 215 -13.92 -16.65 0.35
CA ARG A 215 -13.40 -18.02 0.23
C ARG A 215 -13.36 -18.75 1.57
N LEU A 216 -12.94 -18.09 2.64
CA LEU A 216 -12.96 -18.67 3.99
C LEU A 216 -14.38 -19.00 4.45
N GLU A 217 -15.37 -18.17 4.14
CA GLU A 217 -16.77 -18.46 4.40
C GLU A 217 -17.24 -19.75 3.70
N ALA A 218 -16.85 -19.91 2.44
CA ALA A 218 -17.20 -21.13 1.67
C ALA A 218 -16.57 -22.40 2.26
N HIS A 219 -15.46 -22.26 3.02
CA HIS A 219 -14.73 -23.36 3.66
C HIS A 219 -14.86 -23.34 5.21
N ALA A 220 -15.84 -22.65 5.77
CA ALA A 220 -15.96 -22.44 7.23
C ALA A 220 -15.90 -23.74 8.05
N GLY A 221 -16.49 -24.83 7.54
CA GLY A 221 -16.45 -26.13 8.21
C GLY A 221 -15.11 -26.88 8.19
N GLU A 222 -14.14 -26.38 7.41
CA GLU A 222 -12.80 -26.97 7.25
C GLU A 222 -11.71 -26.20 7.99
N ILE A 223 -12.04 -24.98 8.45
CA ILE A 223 -11.09 -24.10 9.14
C ILE A 223 -10.70 -24.68 10.49
N LYS A 224 -9.40 -24.77 10.74
CA LYS A 224 -8.81 -25.10 12.03
C LYS A 224 -8.24 -23.82 12.65
N PRO A 225 -8.83 -23.32 13.77
CA PRO A 225 -8.33 -22.12 14.43
C PRO A 225 -6.84 -22.25 14.75
N LEU A 226 -6.06 -21.23 14.40
CA LEU A 226 -4.60 -21.27 14.55
C LEU A 226 -4.14 -20.99 15.99
N GLY A 227 -4.93 -20.27 16.79
CA GLY A 227 -4.57 -19.92 18.18
C GLY A 227 -3.32 -19.02 18.27
N LEU A 228 -3.03 -18.24 17.24
CA LEU A 228 -1.85 -17.37 17.16
C LEU A 228 -2.19 -15.93 17.54
N LYS A 229 -1.17 -15.19 17.97
CA LYS A 229 -1.24 -13.74 18.19
C LYS A 229 -0.45 -13.03 17.12
N ALA A 230 -1.08 -12.15 16.35
CA ALA A 230 -0.48 -11.47 15.21
C ALA A 230 -0.42 -9.95 15.38
N ALA A 231 0.76 -9.39 15.09
CA ALA A 231 0.92 -7.97 14.79
C ALA A 231 0.83 -7.78 13.27
N TYR A 232 -0.15 -7.00 12.82
CA TYR A 232 -0.33 -6.75 11.38
C TYR A 232 0.49 -5.54 10.94
N GLN A 233 1.31 -5.72 9.92
CA GLN A 233 2.00 -4.62 9.26
C GLN A 233 1.07 -3.98 8.21
N ARG A 234 0.36 -2.93 8.59
CA ARG A 234 -0.48 -2.17 7.68
C ARG A 234 0.39 -1.50 6.61
N PRO A 235 0.15 -1.74 5.31
CA PRO A 235 0.88 -1.07 4.23
C PRO A 235 0.58 0.43 4.19
N CYS A 236 1.56 1.24 3.76
CA CYS A 236 1.34 2.69 3.61
C CYS A 236 0.20 3.01 2.63
N SER A 237 0.11 2.28 1.53
CA SER A 237 -0.94 2.43 0.50
C SER A 237 -2.36 2.04 0.95
N ASN A 238 -2.51 1.34 2.09
CA ASN A 238 -3.83 1.05 2.66
C ASN A 238 -4.61 2.34 3.00
N ARG A 239 -3.91 3.45 3.20
CA ARG A 239 -4.54 4.77 3.42
C ARG A 239 -5.33 5.33 2.23
N LEU A 240 -5.21 4.70 1.05
CA LEU A 240 -6.08 4.94 -0.11
C LEU A 240 -7.40 4.16 -0.05
N CYS A 241 -7.44 3.10 0.76
CA CYS A 241 -8.57 2.21 0.93
C CYS A 241 -8.69 1.77 2.41
N PRO A 242 -8.80 2.72 3.36
CA PRO A 242 -8.72 2.45 4.79
C PRO A 242 -9.83 1.51 5.29
N GLU A 243 -10.94 1.42 4.59
CA GLU A 243 -12.04 0.52 4.88
C GLU A 243 -11.63 -0.97 4.82
N THR A 244 -10.54 -1.29 4.11
CA THR A 244 -10.05 -2.67 4.01
C THR A 244 -9.32 -3.14 5.26
N ASP A 245 -8.97 -2.25 6.20
CA ASP A 245 -8.35 -2.63 7.47
C ASP A 245 -9.31 -3.48 8.34
N ALA A 246 -10.61 -3.19 8.30
CA ALA A 246 -11.62 -4.01 8.96
C ALA A 246 -11.72 -5.45 8.41
N LEU A 247 -11.32 -5.67 7.17
CA LEU A 247 -11.29 -7.01 6.57
C LEU A 247 -10.16 -7.86 7.15
N VAL A 248 -9.09 -7.25 7.67
CA VAL A 248 -8.01 -7.95 8.40
C VAL A 248 -8.57 -8.60 9.65
N ASP A 249 -9.34 -7.84 10.45
CA ASP A 249 -9.94 -8.33 11.68
C ASP A 249 -10.94 -9.46 11.39
N ALA A 250 -11.75 -9.31 10.33
CA ALA A 250 -12.69 -10.34 9.89
C ALA A 250 -11.98 -11.63 9.43
N ILE A 251 -10.82 -11.54 8.78
CA ILE A 251 -10.01 -12.72 8.42
C ILE A 251 -9.45 -13.36 9.70
N PHE A 252 -8.85 -12.58 10.58
CA PHE A 252 -8.24 -13.07 11.81
C PHE A 252 -9.27 -13.78 12.70
N GLU A 253 -10.46 -13.23 12.86
CA GLU A 253 -11.56 -13.89 13.56
C GLU A 253 -11.88 -15.25 12.97
N LYS A 254 -12.04 -15.36 11.64
CA LYS A 254 -12.36 -16.61 10.96
C LYS A 254 -11.31 -17.69 11.12
N ILE A 255 -10.03 -17.32 11.10
CA ILE A 255 -8.91 -18.27 11.20
C ILE A 255 -8.41 -18.48 12.64
N GLY A 256 -9.07 -17.87 13.64
CA GLY A 256 -8.69 -18.00 15.05
C GLY A 256 -7.34 -17.37 15.37
N VAL A 257 -7.07 -16.18 14.85
CA VAL A 257 -5.89 -15.36 15.15
C VAL A 257 -6.32 -14.12 15.93
N GLU A 258 -5.62 -13.81 17.02
CA GLU A 258 -5.81 -12.59 17.79
C GLU A 258 -4.92 -11.47 17.20
N ARG A 259 -5.51 -10.34 16.76
CA ARG A 259 -4.75 -9.13 16.45
C ARG A 259 -4.31 -8.48 17.75
N THR A 260 -3.01 -8.33 17.98
CA THR A 260 -2.50 -7.73 19.19
C THR A 260 -2.66 -6.22 19.18
N GLU A 261 -3.08 -5.65 20.31
CA GLU A 261 -3.06 -4.19 20.50
C GLU A 261 -1.62 -3.70 20.63
N ARG A 262 -1.26 -2.65 19.88
CA ARG A 262 0.07 -2.05 19.88
C ARG A 262 0.05 -0.57 19.49
N GLU A 263 1.13 0.15 19.82
CA GLU A 263 1.25 1.59 19.54
C GLU A 263 1.18 1.91 18.05
N PHE A 264 1.92 1.14 17.23
CA PHE A 264 2.07 1.42 15.80
C PHE A 264 1.17 0.54 14.93
N ASP A 265 -0.15 0.60 15.18
CA ASP A 265 -1.17 -0.07 14.38
C ASP A 265 -2.22 0.93 13.85
N HIS A 266 -3.12 0.47 13.00
CA HIS A 266 -4.20 1.27 12.39
C HIS A 266 -3.67 2.61 11.82
N GLY A 267 -4.25 3.73 12.18
CA GLY A 267 -3.84 5.07 11.75
C GLY A 267 -2.40 5.45 12.13
N HIS A 268 -1.86 4.84 13.19
CA HIS A 268 -0.49 5.07 13.66
C HIS A 268 0.55 4.10 13.10
N ALA A 269 0.16 3.19 12.20
CA ALA A 269 1.07 2.20 11.63
C ALA A 269 2.30 2.85 10.99
N LEU A 270 3.49 2.33 11.35
CA LEU A 270 4.76 2.77 10.77
C LEU A 270 4.94 2.22 9.35
N CYS A 271 5.61 3.00 8.50
CA CYS A 271 6.11 2.52 7.21
C CYS A 271 7.12 1.37 7.43
N CYS A 272 7.22 0.44 6.48
CA CYS A 272 8.24 -0.61 6.54
C CYS A 272 9.69 -0.09 6.41
N GLY A 273 9.89 1.16 5.98
CA GLY A 273 11.21 1.77 5.78
C GLY A 273 11.83 1.54 4.41
N GLY A 274 11.22 0.73 3.53
CA GLY A 274 11.82 0.43 2.23
C GLY A 274 11.94 1.64 1.30
N VAL A 275 10.98 2.57 1.34
CA VAL A 275 11.06 3.82 0.57
C VAL A 275 12.14 4.76 1.13
N MET A 276 12.37 4.74 2.45
CA MET A 276 13.43 5.54 3.07
C MET A 276 14.82 5.13 2.56
N GLU A 277 15.03 3.84 2.26
CA GLU A 277 16.27 3.37 1.62
C GLU A 277 16.43 3.90 0.19
N ALA A 278 15.33 3.89 -0.60
CA ALA A 278 15.34 4.50 -1.93
C ALA A 278 15.66 6.00 -1.88
N GLN A 279 15.27 6.67 -0.80
CA GLN A 279 15.62 8.06 -0.49
C GLN A 279 17.03 8.23 0.08
N GLN A 280 17.79 7.14 0.24
CA GLN A 280 19.14 7.08 0.87
C GLN A 280 19.17 7.55 2.35
N ARG A 281 18.05 7.40 3.06
CA ARG A 281 17.90 7.70 4.50
C ARG A 281 18.07 6.43 5.32
N PHE A 282 19.23 5.81 5.22
CA PHE A 282 19.48 4.46 5.79
C PHE A 282 19.31 4.41 7.30
N ASP A 283 19.86 5.39 8.03
CA ASP A 283 19.76 5.44 9.50
C ASP A 283 18.30 5.59 9.97
N LEU A 284 17.51 6.41 9.25
CA LEU A 284 16.08 6.58 9.53
C LEU A 284 15.30 5.30 9.23
N ALA A 285 15.61 4.64 8.12
CA ALA A 285 15.00 3.36 7.75
C ALA A 285 15.26 2.29 8.81
N GLU A 286 16.49 2.18 9.26
CA GLU A 286 16.91 1.21 10.27
C GLU A 286 16.23 1.48 11.62
N SER A 287 16.34 2.69 12.15
CA SER A 287 15.69 3.09 13.40
C SER A 287 14.17 2.89 13.37
N ASN A 288 13.54 3.16 12.22
CA ASN A 288 12.11 2.95 12.04
C ASN A 288 11.74 1.45 12.08
N ARG A 289 12.53 0.58 11.45
CA ARG A 289 12.34 -0.86 11.48
C ARG A 289 12.50 -1.42 12.88
N GLU A 290 13.52 -0.98 13.60
CA GLU A 290 13.76 -1.37 14.98
C GLU A 290 12.58 -0.99 15.88
N ARG A 291 12.06 0.24 15.80
CA ARG A 291 10.87 0.67 16.53
C ARG A 291 9.66 -0.21 16.22
N ASN A 292 9.42 -0.46 14.94
CA ASN A 292 8.26 -1.23 14.48
C ASN A 292 8.31 -2.68 14.98
N ILE A 293 9.47 -3.35 14.84
CA ILE A 293 9.65 -4.73 15.31
C ILE A 293 9.62 -4.82 16.84
N ALA A 294 10.20 -3.85 17.54
CA ALA A 294 10.16 -3.80 18.99
C ALA A 294 8.72 -3.67 19.51
N ASP A 295 7.91 -2.84 18.88
CA ASP A 295 6.49 -2.66 19.20
C ASP A 295 5.67 -3.96 18.92
N MET A 296 5.88 -4.59 17.77
CA MET A 296 5.28 -5.90 17.46
C MET A 296 5.59 -6.94 18.53
N LYS A 297 6.85 -7.01 18.97
CA LYS A 297 7.28 -7.96 20.01
C LYS A 297 6.70 -7.60 21.36
N ALA A 298 6.69 -6.32 21.74
CA ALA A 298 6.18 -5.84 23.03
C ALA A 298 4.68 -6.10 23.18
N SER A 299 3.91 -6.14 22.09
CA SER A 299 2.48 -6.48 22.10
C SER A 299 2.17 -7.94 22.43
N GLY A 300 3.20 -8.79 22.56
CA GLY A 300 3.03 -10.22 22.79
C GLY A 300 2.66 -11.03 21.53
N ALA A 301 2.79 -10.44 20.36
CA ALA A 301 2.61 -11.16 19.10
C ALA A 301 3.63 -12.30 18.95
N THR A 302 3.20 -13.37 18.33
CA THR A 302 4.07 -14.49 17.88
C THR A 302 4.26 -14.47 16.36
N VAL A 303 3.42 -13.70 15.67
CA VAL A 303 3.39 -13.58 14.21
C VAL A 303 3.49 -12.12 13.81
N ALA A 304 4.31 -11.83 12.79
CA ALA A 304 4.28 -10.59 12.04
C ALA A 304 3.57 -10.86 10.71
N ALA A 305 2.33 -10.38 10.56
CA ALA A 305 1.49 -10.62 9.40
C ALA A 305 1.61 -9.47 8.38
N PHE A 306 1.71 -9.82 7.10
CA PHE A 306 1.93 -8.87 6.00
C PHE A 306 0.91 -9.11 4.87
N ASN A 307 0.53 -8.03 4.17
CA ASN A 307 -0.15 -8.14 2.87
C ASN A 307 0.72 -7.61 1.71
N CYS A 308 1.44 -6.51 1.94
CA CYS A 308 2.32 -5.94 0.92
C CYS A 308 3.62 -6.75 0.80
N PRO A 309 3.94 -7.29 -0.41
CA PRO A 309 5.19 -8.03 -0.62
C PRO A 309 6.43 -7.20 -0.29
N PHE A 310 6.41 -5.91 -0.60
CA PHE A 310 7.52 -5.01 -0.32
C PHE A 310 7.76 -4.86 1.19
N CYS A 311 6.70 -4.72 1.99
CA CYS A 311 6.80 -4.72 3.45
C CYS A 311 7.36 -6.04 3.97
N PHE A 312 6.91 -7.17 3.42
CA PHE A 312 7.42 -8.49 3.80
C PHE A 312 8.93 -8.60 3.55
N PHE A 313 9.40 -8.31 2.32
CA PHE A 313 10.82 -8.39 2.01
C PHE A 313 11.69 -7.44 2.83
N THR A 314 11.11 -6.32 3.27
CA THR A 314 11.84 -5.31 4.06
C THR A 314 11.96 -5.70 5.54
N LEU A 315 10.95 -6.37 6.11
CA LEU A 315 10.85 -6.59 7.56
C LEU A 315 10.97 -8.04 8.00
N ALA A 316 10.76 -9.02 7.10
CA ALA A 316 10.64 -10.43 7.49
C ALA A 316 11.88 -10.98 8.22
N GLU A 317 13.08 -10.64 7.75
CA GLU A 317 14.32 -11.10 8.39
C GLU A 317 14.44 -10.54 9.83
N LYS A 318 14.21 -9.24 10.02
CA LYS A 318 14.24 -8.62 11.35
C LYS A 318 13.16 -9.18 12.29
N ALA A 319 11.96 -9.41 11.75
CA ALA A 319 10.87 -10.03 12.51
C ALA A 319 11.28 -11.44 12.99
N ALA A 320 11.85 -12.25 12.10
CA ALA A 320 12.36 -13.59 12.43
C ALA A 320 13.48 -13.55 13.48
N GLN A 321 14.44 -12.64 13.35
CA GLN A 321 15.52 -12.42 14.33
C GLN A 321 14.99 -12.00 15.70
N ALA A 322 13.86 -11.27 15.73
CA ALA A 322 13.17 -10.90 16.97
C ALA A 322 12.31 -12.03 17.58
N GLY A 323 12.21 -13.18 16.91
CA GLY A 323 11.42 -14.34 17.34
C GLY A 323 9.94 -14.27 16.92
N LEU A 324 9.59 -13.40 15.98
CA LEU A 324 8.26 -13.37 15.35
C LEU A 324 8.29 -14.24 14.08
N MET A 325 7.21 -14.97 13.81
CA MET A 325 7.04 -15.67 12.53
C MET A 325 6.55 -14.68 11.46
N PRO A 326 7.38 -14.31 10.46
CA PRO A 326 6.92 -13.45 9.38
C PRO A 326 6.08 -14.27 8.41
N VAL A 327 4.89 -13.79 8.06
CA VAL A 327 3.96 -14.54 7.22
C VAL A 327 3.08 -13.60 6.40
N MET A 328 2.79 -13.98 5.14
CA MET A 328 1.79 -13.28 4.34
C MET A 328 0.38 -13.64 4.80
N MET A 329 -0.58 -12.71 4.69
CA MET A 329 -1.97 -12.95 5.06
C MET A 329 -2.58 -14.16 4.33
N SER A 330 -2.28 -14.32 3.05
CA SER A 330 -2.71 -15.49 2.27
C SER A 330 -2.17 -16.81 2.85
N ASP A 331 -0.92 -16.82 3.32
CA ASP A 331 -0.34 -18.02 3.92
C ASP A 331 -0.94 -18.35 5.30
N LEU A 332 -1.29 -17.34 6.11
CA LEU A 332 -2.07 -17.60 7.34
C LEU A 332 -3.41 -18.27 7.04
N CYS A 333 -4.10 -17.80 5.99
CA CYS A 333 -5.36 -18.40 5.57
C CYS A 333 -5.16 -19.86 5.09
N HIS A 334 -4.08 -20.14 4.34
CA HIS A 334 -3.73 -21.50 3.94
C HIS A 334 -3.43 -22.40 5.14
N MET A 335 -2.67 -21.92 6.12
CA MET A 335 -2.35 -22.66 7.35
C MET A 335 -3.64 -23.07 8.09
N ALA A 336 -4.64 -22.19 8.16
CA ALA A 336 -5.91 -22.49 8.81
C ALA A 336 -6.73 -23.58 8.13
N LEU A 337 -6.49 -23.82 6.83
CA LEU A 337 -7.09 -24.92 6.08
C LEU A 337 -6.19 -26.17 6.02
N GLY A 338 -4.93 -26.07 6.45
CA GLY A 338 -3.94 -27.15 6.37
C GLY A 338 -3.43 -27.38 4.95
N ASP A 339 -3.33 -26.31 4.16
CA ASP A 339 -2.82 -26.29 2.77
C ASP A 339 -1.33 -26.00 2.69
#